data_24ffdad44b97ac5aa7ef50cea13acf90
#
_entry.id   24ffdad44b97ac5aa7ef50cea13acf90
#
_cell.length_a   1.000
_cell.length_b   1.000
_cell.length_c   1.000
_cell.angle_alpha   90.00
_cell.angle_beta   90.00
_cell.angle_gamma   90.00
#
_symmetry.space_group_name_H-M   'P 1'
#
loop_
_entity.id
_entity.type
_entity.pdbx_description
1 polymer ?
#
loop_
_entity_poly.entity_id
_entity_poly.type
_entity_poly.pdbx_seq_one_letter_code
_entity_poly.pdbx_strand_id
1 'polypeptide(L)'
;MGKVDANKKQKESSLLKTAFEAFTTKGFSKTSISDIVNKAGVAKGTFYLYFKDKYDIRNRLVARKSSQLFRNAIDSIGPGIEELEYEERIIRIIDDIINQLNNNQSLLTFISKNLSWGVFKSALTAPSSDDDINFANVYREMLEEAPCELRDPEIMMFMIIELVSSTCYSAILYSEPCTVAELKPYLYDTIRLMIAQH
;
A
#
# COMPACT_ATOMS: atom_id res chain seq x y z
N MET A 1 13.90 -23.20 -10.38
CA MET A 1 13.45 -21.99 -11.09
C MET A 1 14.32 -21.81 -12.33
N GLY A 2 13.74 -21.83 -13.53
CA GLY A 2 14.51 -21.84 -14.79
C GLY A 2 15.08 -20.44 -15.11
N LYS A 3 16.20 -20.38 -15.84
CA LYS A 3 16.85 -19.13 -16.29
C LYS A 3 15.89 -18.20 -17.08
N VAL A 4 14.87 -18.77 -17.71
CA VAL A 4 13.82 -18.05 -18.44
C VAL A 4 12.88 -17.32 -17.47
N ASP A 5 12.49 -17.96 -16.37
CA ASP A 5 11.60 -17.37 -15.36
C ASP A 5 12.30 -16.24 -14.60
N ALA A 6 13.57 -16.39 -14.26
CA ALA A 6 14.38 -15.34 -13.65
C ALA A 6 14.47 -14.10 -14.54
N ASN A 7 14.70 -14.27 -15.84
CA ASN A 7 14.78 -13.18 -16.82
C ASN A 7 13.42 -12.48 -16.99
N LYS A 8 12.30 -13.23 -16.90
CA LYS A 8 10.95 -12.71 -16.96
C LYS A 8 10.65 -11.82 -15.73
N LYS A 9 10.90 -12.34 -14.52
CA LYS A 9 10.75 -11.57 -13.26
C LYS A 9 11.63 -10.30 -13.26
N GLN A 10 12.86 -10.38 -13.76
CA GLN A 10 13.76 -9.24 -13.84
C GLN A 10 13.23 -8.12 -14.75
N LYS A 11 12.69 -8.47 -15.93
CA LYS A 11 12.10 -7.47 -16.86
C LYS A 11 10.86 -6.82 -16.27
N GLU A 12 9.99 -7.59 -15.66
CA GLU A 12 8.79 -7.06 -14.98
C GLU A 12 9.18 -6.11 -13.84
N SER A 13 10.14 -6.51 -12.99
CA SER A 13 10.65 -5.66 -11.90
C SER A 13 11.29 -4.38 -12.41
N SER A 14 12.04 -4.42 -13.52
CA SER A 14 12.62 -3.24 -14.15
C SER A 14 11.56 -2.28 -14.67
N LEU A 15 10.50 -2.79 -15.31
CA LEU A 15 9.35 -1.98 -15.76
C LEU A 15 8.62 -1.32 -14.59
N LEU A 16 8.34 -2.07 -13.52
CA LEU A 16 7.70 -1.54 -12.32
C LEU A 16 8.54 -0.47 -11.65
N LYS A 17 9.85 -0.69 -11.47
CA LYS A 17 10.77 0.29 -10.89
C LYS A 17 10.78 1.58 -11.71
N THR A 18 10.96 1.46 -13.01
CA THR A 18 11.04 2.60 -13.93
C THR A 18 9.72 3.38 -13.99
N ALA A 19 8.58 2.65 -14.00
CA ALA A 19 7.27 3.28 -13.97
C ALA A 19 7.04 4.05 -12.66
N PHE A 20 7.41 3.49 -11.51
CA PHE A 20 7.30 4.17 -10.22
C PHE A 20 8.13 5.47 -10.20
N GLU A 21 9.38 5.43 -10.63
CA GLU A 21 10.24 6.61 -10.74
C GLU A 21 9.62 7.66 -11.67
N ALA A 22 9.12 7.26 -12.84
CA ALA A 22 8.51 8.18 -13.79
C ALA A 22 7.21 8.80 -13.24
N PHE A 23 6.37 8.02 -12.58
CA PHE A 23 5.10 8.49 -12.01
C PHE A 23 5.31 9.44 -10.82
N THR A 24 6.35 9.23 -10.01
CA THR A 24 6.66 10.08 -8.85
C THR A 24 7.41 11.36 -9.23
N THR A 25 8.17 11.36 -10.33
CA THR A 25 8.95 12.54 -10.77
C THR A 25 8.22 13.39 -11.80
N LYS A 26 7.71 12.77 -12.88
CA LYS A 26 7.06 13.44 -14.00
C LYS A 26 5.54 13.54 -13.83
N GLY A 27 4.98 12.66 -12.99
CA GLY A 27 3.54 12.50 -12.80
C GLY A 27 2.93 11.48 -13.74
N PHE A 28 1.84 10.82 -13.27
CA PHE A 28 1.15 9.78 -14.03
C PHE A 28 0.68 10.26 -15.41
N SER A 29 -0.01 11.41 -15.46
CA SER A 29 -0.59 11.93 -16.71
C SER A 29 0.46 12.22 -17.77
N LYS A 30 1.62 12.77 -17.38
CA LYS A 30 2.71 13.17 -18.27
C LYS A 30 3.65 12.02 -18.65
N THR A 31 3.50 10.83 -18.07
CA THR A 31 4.32 9.66 -18.37
C THR A 31 3.66 8.80 -19.44
N SER A 32 4.38 8.48 -20.51
CA SER A 32 3.95 7.55 -21.56
C SER A 32 4.54 6.15 -21.36
N ILE A 33 3.93 5.13 -21.98
CA ILE A 33 4.51 3.78 -22.01
C ILE A 33 5.89 3.80 -22.68
N SER A 34 6.09 4.65 -23.70
CA SER A 34 7.38 4.80 -24.38
C SER A 34 8.45 5.36 -23.44
N ASP A 35 8.13 6.30 -22.55
CA ASP A 35 9.06 6.78 -21.53
C ASP A 35 9.52 5.64 -20.61
N ILE A 36 8.56 4.79 -20.18
CA ILE A 36 8.84 3.67 -19.27
C ILE A 36 9.74 2.64 -19.94
N VAL A 37 9.41 2.17 -21.14
CA VAL A 37 10.16 1.10 -21.82
C VAL A 37 11.55 1.55 -22.25
N ASN A 38 11.68 2.79 -22.72
CA ASN A 38 12.98 3.36 -23.11
C ASN A 38 13.93 3.43 -21.91
N LYS A 39 13.42 3.90 -20.75
CA LYS A 39 14.21 3.98 -19.51
C LYS A 39 14.50 2.60 -18.93
N ALA A 40 13.58 1.64 -19.08
CA ALA A 40 13.77 0.25 -18.64
C ALA A 40 14.68 -0.56 -19.57
N GLY A 41 15.03 -0.05 -20.75
CA GLY A 41 15.88 -0.73 -21.71
C GLY A 41 15.19 -1.94 -22.38
N VAL A 42 13.86 -1.89 -22.56
CA VAL A 42 13.10 -2.98 -23.17
C VAL A 42 12.27 -2.52 -24.35
N ALA A 43 11.95 -3.44 -25.28
CA ALA A 43 11.06 -3.12 -26.40
C ALA A 43 9.63 -2.89 -25.91
N LYS A 44 8.88 -2.01 -26.63
CA LYS A 44 7.47 -1.71 -26.30
C LYS A 44 6.57 -2.94 -26.28
N GLY A 45 6.82 -3.93 -27.16
CA GLY A 45 6.12 -5.22 -27.15
C GLY A 45 6.34 -6.01 -25.83
N THR A 46 7.52 -5.85 -25.22
CA THR A 46 7.81 -6.48 -23.92
C THR A 46 6.91 -5.94 -22.82
N PHE A 47 6.57 -4.66 -22.83
CA PHE A 47 5.61 -4.07 -21.86
C PHE A 47 4.27 -4.81 -21.89
N TYR A 48 3.71 -5.02 -23.09
CA TYR A 48 2.40 -5.64 -23.27
C TYR A 48 2.36 -7.15 -22.95
N LEU A 49 3.51 -7.78 -22.75
CA LEU A 49 3.58 -9.16 -22.23
C LEU A 49 3.27 -9.21 -20.71
N TYR A 50 3.43 -8.09 -19.99
CA TYR A 50 3.28 -8.00 -18.54
C TYR A 50 2.08 -7.16 -18.12
N PHE A 51 1.80 -6.07 -18.84
CA PHE A 51 0.83 -5.07 -18.46
C PHE A 51 -0.08 -4.73 -19.63
N LYS A 52 -1.37 -4.69 -19.37
CA LYS A 52 -2.39 -4.36 -20.35
C LYS A 52 -2.25 -2.93 -20.87
N ASP A 53 -2.00 -1.99 -19.96
CA ASP A 53 -1.88 -0.56 -20.24
C ASP A 53 -1.16 0.17 -19.09
N LYS A 54 -1.09 1.49 -19.17
CA LYS A 54 -0.48 2.36 -18.18
C LYS A 54 -1.23 2.35 -16.83
N TYR A 55 -2.53 2.09 -16.83
CA TYR A 55 -3.33 1.98 -15.62
C TYR A 55 -3.09 0.66 -14.90
N ASP A 56 -2.91 -0.43 -15.64
CA ASP A 56 -2.60 -1.74 -15.08
C ASP A 56 -1.26 -1.72 -14.32
N ILE A 57 -0.18 -1.21 -14.92
CA ILE A 57 1.10 -1.11 -14.22
C ILE A 57 1.02 -0.17 -13.00
N ARG A 58 0.26 0.94 -13.08
CA ARG A 58 0.01 1.83 -11.94
C ARG A 58 -0.70 1.09 -10.81
N ASN A 59 -1.78 0.39 -11.11
CA ASN A 59 -2.57 -0.32 -10.11
C ASN A 59 -1.75 -1.42 -9.42
N ARG A 60 -0.94 -2.17 -10.18
CA ARG A 60 -0.01 -3.16 -9.60
C ARG A 60 1.07 -2.50 -8.74
N LEU A 61 1.56 -1.33 -9.13
CA LEU A 61 2.50 -0.57 -8.31
C LEU A 61 1.89 -0.11 -6.99
N VAL A 62 0.66 0.42 -7.04
CA VAL A 62 -0.06 0.82 -5.81
C VAL A 62 -0.24 -0.38 -4.90
N ALA A 63 -0.78 -1.49 -5.43
CA ALA A 63 -0.98 -2.72 -4.67
C ALA A 63 0.32 -3.22 -4.03
N ARG A 64 1.41 -3.32 -4.82
CA ARG A 64 2.72 -3.78 -4.33
C ARG A 64 3.32 -2.85 -3.28
N LYS A 65 3.22 -1.52 -3.47
CA LYS A 65 3.75 -0.54 -2.52
C LYS A 65 2.94 -0.51 -1.23
N SER A 66 1.62 -0.63 -1.30
CA SER A 66 0.76 -0.73 -0.11
C SER A 66 1.05 -2.02 0.67
N SER A 67 1.17 -3.16 0.00
CA SER A 67 1.57 -4.42 0.64
C SER A 67 2.95 -4.33 1.29
N GLN A 68 3.91 -3.63 0.67
CA GLN A 68 5.23 -3.45 1.24
C GLN A 68 5.25 -2.56 2.47
N LEU A 69 4.45 -1.46 2.49
CA LEU A 69 4.28 -0.63 3.68
C LEU A 69 3.77 -1.43 4.87
N PHE A 70 2.75 -2.24 4.61
CA PHE A 70 2.14 -3.08 5.64
C PHE A 70 3.10 -4.14 6.18
N ARG A 71 3.83 -4.83 5.28
CA ARG A 71 4.87 -5.78 5.65
C ARG A 71 5.94 -5.15 6.53
N ASN A 72 6.50 -4.01 6.07
CA ASN A 72 7.52 -3.31 6.81
C ASN A 72 7.02 -2.92 8.21
N ALA A 73 5.75 -2.55 8.35
CA ALA A 73 5.16 -2.23 9.64
C ALA A 73 5.13 -3.45 10.57
N ILE A 74 4.69 -4.60 10.07
CA ILE A 74 4.70 -5.86 10.86
C ILE A 74 6.11 -6.25 11.23
N ASP A 75 7.04 -6.25 10.27
CA ASP A 75 8.44 -6.62 10.51
C ASP A 75 9.12 -5.69 11.52
N SER A 76 8.79 -4.39 11.51
CA SER A 76 9.37 -3.41 12.43
C SER A 76 8.87 -3.56 13.87
N ILE A 77 7.61 -3.97 14.05
CA ILE A 77 7.04 -4.22 15.37
C ILE A 77 7.61 -5.54 15.94
N GLY A 78 7.90 -6.51 15.06
CA GLY A 78 8.49 -7.79 15.44
C GLY A 78 7.55 -8.71 16.21
N PRO A 79 8.08 -9.78 16.87
CA PRO A 79 7.28 -10.83 17.49
C PRO A 79 6.42 -10.37 18.68
N GLY A 80 6.68 -9.20 19.24
CA GLY A 80 5.83 -8.61 20.29
C GLY A 80 4.46 -8.14 19.83
N ILE A 81 4.19 -8.13 18.52
CA ILE A 81 2.89 -7.72 17.98
C ILE A 81 1.75 -8.67 18.40
N GLU A 82 2.05 -9.96 18.54
CA GLU A 82 1.07 -10.99 18.95
C GLU A 82 0.65 -10.86 20.42
N GLU A 83 1.48 -10.19 21.24
CA GLU A 83 1.22 -9.95 22.67
C GLU A 83 0.32 -8.72 22.92
N LEU A 84 0.12 -7.89 21.87
CA LEU A 84 -0.70 -6.69 21.97
C LEU A 84 -2.19 -7.04 21.88
N GLU A 85 -3.00 -6.26 22.61
CA GLU A 85 -4.45 -6.25 22.41
C GLU A 85 -4.79 -5.90 20.96
N TYR A 86 -5.88 -6.45 20.44
CA TYR A 86 -6.27 -6.35 19.03
C TYR A 86 -6.26 -4.90 18.49
N GLU A 87 -6.88 -3.97 19.22
CA GLU A 87 -6.93 -2.56 18.83
C GLU A 87 -5.55 -1.92 18.81
N GLU A 88 -4.71 -2.19 19.81
CA GLU A 88 -3.37 -1.64 19.89
C GLU A 88 -2.48 -2.17 18.75
N ARG A 89 -2.65 -3.41 18.35
CA ARG A 89 -1.96 -4.00 17.21
C ARG A 89 -2.29 -3.25 15.91
N ILE A 90 -3.57 -2.98 15.66
CA ILE A 90 -4.01 -2.20 14.50
C ILE A 90 -3.41 -0.79 14.53
N ILE A 91 -3.48 -0.12 15.68
CA ILE A 91 -2.91 1.24 15.85
C ILE A 91 -1.40 1.24 15.60
N ARG A 92 -0.66 0.26 16.11
CA ARG A 92 0.79 0.16 15.89
C ARG A 92 1.15 -0.02 14.43
N ILE A 93 0.43 -0.86 13.71
CA ILE A 93 0.62 -1.05 12.26
C ILE A 93 0.36 0.27 11.52
N ILE A 94 -0.74 0.96 11.86
CA ILE A 94 -1.10 2.24 11.24
C ILE A 94 -0.05 3.31 11.58
N ASP A 95 0.42 3.39 12.83
CA ASP A 95 1.45 4.35 13.25
C ASP A 95 2.74 4.17 12.44
N ASP A 96 3.20 2.93 12.29
CA ASP A 96 4.40 2.66 11.50
C ASP A 96 4.21 3.00 10.00
N ILE A 97 3.07 2.67 9.42
CA ILE A 97 2.73 3.05 8.05
C ILE A 97 2.75 4.58 7.89
N ILE A 98 2.17 5.32 8.83
CA ILE A 98 2.19 6.80 8.82
C ILE A 98 3.64 7.31 8.90
N ASN A 99 4.48 6.72 9.75
CA ASN A 99 5.88 7.10 9.88
C ASN A 99 6.66 6.81 8.58
N GLN A 100 6.46 5.66 7.94
CA GLN A 100 7.05 5.34 6.64
C GLN A 100 6.64 6.36 5.57
N LEU A 101 5.37 6.73 5.51
CA LEU A 101 4.84 7.71 4.55
C LEU A 101 5.34 9.14 4.84
N ASN A 102 5.46 9.51 6.10
CA ASN A 102 6.04 10.79 6.51
C ASN A 102 7.50 10.92 6.07
N ASN A 103 8.25 9.83 6.14
CA ASN A 103 9.63 9.76 5.69
C ASN A 103 9.78 9.65 4.16
N ASN A 104 8.69 9.39 3.42
CA ASN A 104 8.70 9.24 1.97
C ASN A 104 7.48 9.90 1.32
N GLN A 105 7.53 11.22 1.21
CA GLN A 105 6.46 12.04 0.66
C GLN A 105 6.12 11.72 -0.81
N SER A 106 7.09 11.24 -1.60
CA SER A 106 6.86 10.79 -2.97
C SER A 106 5.97 9.54 -3.01
N LEU A 107 6.21 8.60 -2.08
CA LEU A 107 5.39 7.40 -1.93
C LEU A 107 4.00 7.76 -1.40
N LEU A 108 3.90 8.64 -0.40
CA LEU A 108 2.65 9.17 0.10
C LEU A 108 1.80 9.76 -1.02
N THR A 109 2.37 10.69 -1.80
CA THR A 109 1.68 11.34 -2.92
C THR A 109 1.23 10.33 -3.98
N PHE A 110 2.08 9.34 -4.29
CA PHE A 110 1.75 8.31 -5.26
C PHE A 110 0.59 7.42 -4.78
N ILE A 111 0.63 6.95 -3.54
CA ILE A 111 -0.41 6.09 -2.98
C ILE A 111 -1.72 6.86 -2.82
N SER A 112 -1.72 8.00 -2.14
CA SER A 112 -2.93 8.78 -1.83
C SER A 112 -3.71 9.22 -3.08
N LYS A 113 -3.01 9.49 -4.19
CA LYS A 113 -3.65 9.87 -5.46
C LYS A 113 -4.16 8.70 -6.30
N ASN A 114 -3.72 7.49 -6.03
CA ASN A 114 -3.96 6.35 -6.91
C ASN A 114 -4.56 5.14 -6.18
N LEU A 115 -4.56 5.11 -4.85
CA LEU A 115 -5.23 4.08 -4.08
C LEU A 115 -6.74 4.29 -4.19
N SER A 116 -7.43 3.24 -4.56
CA SER A 116 -8.88 3.15 -4.48
C SER A 116 -9.23 1.81 -3.84
N TRP A 117 -10.45 1.69 -3.30
CA TRP A 117 -10.90 0.44 -2.71
C TRP A 117 -10.72 -0.75 -3.66
N GLY A 118 -11.03 -0.59 -4.95
CA GLY A 118 -10.85 -1.65 -5.95
C GLY A 118 -9.40 -2.08 -6.14
N VAL A 119 -8.44 -1.14 -6.08
CA VAL A 119 -7.00 -1.44 -6.14
C VAL A 119 -6.54 -2.15 -4.86
N PHE A 120 -6.99 -1.68 -3.70
CA PHE A 120 -6.72 -2.31 -2.41
C PHE A 120 -7.27 -3.73 -2.36
N LYS A 121 -8.55 -3.92 -2.71
CA LYS A 121 -9.19 -5.23 -2.76
C LYS A 121 -8.49 -6.19 -3.73
N SER A 122 -8.01 -5.69 -4.87
CA SER A 122 -7.22 -6.49 -5.80
C SER A 122 -5.87 -6.94 -5.22
N ALA A 123 -5.27 -6.13 -4.34
CA ALA A 123 -4.06 -6.51 -3.61
C ALA A 123 -4.32 -7.62 -2.58
N LEU A 124 -5.51 -7.63 -1.96
CA LEU A 124 -5.95 -8.68 -1.04
C LEU A 124 -6.21 -10.02 -1.74
N THR A 125 -6.61 -9.99 -3.01
CA THR A 125 -7.02 -11.18 -3.77
C THR A 125 -6.00 -11.65 -4.79
N ALA A 126 -4.94 -10.85 -5.05
CA ALA A 126 -3.90 -11.21 -5.99
C ALA A 126 -3.14 -12.45 -5.53
N PRO A 127 -2.89 -13.43 -6.41
CA PRO A 127 -2.02 -14.55 -6.08
C PRO A 127 -0.62 -13.99 -5.75
N SER A 128 -0.13 -14.33 -4.55
CA SER A 128 1.21 -13.95 -4.13
C SER A 128 2.24 -14.56 -5.06
N SER A 129 3.12 -13.76 -5.63
CA SER A 129 4.39 -14.28 -6.12
C SER A 129 5.23 -14.70 -4.90
N ASP A 130 6.04 -15.76 -5.04
CA ASP A 130 6.78 -16.45 -3.95
C ASP A 130 7.57 -15.57 -2.96
N ASP A 131 7.73 -14.28 -3.24
CA ASP A 131 8.44 -13.30 -2.39
C ASP A 131 7.52 -12.31 -1.65
N ASP A 132 6.22 -12.35 -1.87
CA ASP A 132 5.29 -11.43 -1.21
C ASP A 132 4.58 -12.13 -0.05
N ILE A 133 4.69 -11.59 1.17
CA ILE A 133 3.76 -11.94 2.25
C ILE A 133 2.36 -11.76 1.67
N ASN A 134 1.57 -12.78 1.78
CA ASN A 134 0.20 -12.75 1.29
C ASN A 134 -0.59 -11.79 2.18
N PHE A 135 -0.68 -10.52 1.73
CA PHE A 135 -1.44 -9.48 2.41
C PHE A 135 -2.88 -9.94 2.74
N ALA A 136 -3.44 -10.80 1.88
CA ALA A 136 -4.72 -11.43 2.11
C ALA A 136 -4.73 -12.37 3.34
N ASN A 137 -3.62 -13.05 3.63
CA ASN A 137 -3.52 -13.89 4.82
C ASN A 137 -3.49 -13.04 6.07
N VAL A 138 -2.63 -12.01 6.10
CA VAL A 138 -2.55 -11.11 7.25
C VAL A 138 -3.89 -10.42 7.52
N TYR A 139 -4.56 -9.94 6.48
CA TYR A 139 -5.89 -9.36 6.61
C TYR A 139 -6.90 -10.37 7.18
N ARG A 140 -6.87 -11.62 6.70
CA ARG A 140 -7.73 -12.69 7.20
C ARG A 140 -7.42 -13.02 8.66
N GLU A 141 -6.16 -13.19 9.01
CA GLU A 141 -5.71 -13.42 10.38
C GLU A 141 -6.17 -12.30 11.32
N MET A 142 -6.02 -11.03 10.89
CA MET A 142 -6.55 -9.89 11.65
C MET A 142 -8.06 -9.97 11.85
N LEU A 143 -8.84 -10.46 10.89
CA LEU A 143 -10.29 -10.62 11.06
C LEU A 143 -10.64 -11.80 11.97
N GLU A 144 -9.91 -12.90 11.87
CA GLU A 144 -10.11 -14.11 12.69
C GLU A 144 -9.75 -13.88 14.17
N GLU A 145 -8.81 -12.98 14.44
CA GLU A 145 -8.35 -12.62 15.78
C GLU A 145 -9.17 -11.48 16.43
N ALA A 146 -10.15 -10.93 15.74
CA ALA A 146 -11.01 -9.91 16.32
C ALA A 146 -11.73 -10.46 17.58
N PRO A 147 -11.80 -9.68 18.67
CA PRO A 147 -12.36 -10.14 19.94
C PRO A 147 -13.88 -10.36 19.91
N CYS A 148 -14.54 -9.91 18.87
CA CYS A 148 -15.97 -10.08 18.62
C CYS A 148 -16.21 -10.28 17.11
N GLU A 149 -17.39 -10.74 16.74
CA GLU A 149 -17.81 -10.78 15.36
C GLU A 149 -18.00 -9.34 14.84
N LEU A 150 -17.11 -8.92 13.95
CA LEU A 150 -17.18 -7.60 13.33
C LEU A 150 -18.37 -7.58 12.36
N ARG A 151 -19.24 -6.60 12.50
CA ARG A 151 -20.47 -6.48 11.71
C ARG A 151 -20.21 -6.39 10.20
N ASP A 152 -19.33 -5.48 9.79
CA ASP A 152 -19.00 -5.19 8.39
C ASP A 152 -17.49 -4.89 8.24
N PRO A 153 -16.60 -5.89 8.40
CA PRO A 153 -15.16 -5.65 8.46
C PRO A 153 -14.58 -5.03 7.18
N GLU A 154 -15.18 -5.30 6.03
CA GLU A 154 -14.77 -4.69 4.75
C GLU A 154 -15.07 -3.18 4.76
N ILE A 155 -16.22 -2.77 5.28
CA ILE A 155 -16.62 -1.34 5.39
C ILE A 155 -15.73 -0.64 6.43
N MET A 156 -15.52 -1.26 7.57
CA MET A 156 -14.63 -0.72 8.62
C MET A 156 -13.22 -0.47 8.07
N MET A 157 -12.63 -1.45 7.41
CA MET A 157 -11.30 -1.32 6.82
C MET A 157 -11.25 -0.23 5.74
N PHE A 158 -12.27 -0.15 4.89
CA PHE A 158 -12.39 0.91 3.90
C PHE A 158 -12.40 2.30 4.56
N MET A 159 -13.21 2.48 5.60
CA MET A 159 -13.30 3.75 6.33
C MET A 159 -11.97 4.11 7.01
N ILE A 160 -11.28 3.15 7.63
CA ILE A 160 -9.97 3.37 8.25
C ILE A 160 -8.94 3.81 7.19
N ILE A 161 -8.87 3.13 6.06
CA ILE A 161 -7.93 3.45 4.97
C ILE A 161 -8.19 4.85 4.42
N GLU A 162 -9.43 5.21 4.13
CA GLU A 162 -9.78 6.53 3.62
C GLU A 162 -9.51 7.63 4.66
N LEU A 163 -9.84 7.39 5.92
CA LEU A 163 -9.55 8.32 7.01
C LEU A 163 -8.04 8.57 7.13
N VAL A 164 -7.23 7.52 7.25
CA VAL A 164 -5.77 7.63 7.37
C VAL A 164 -5.17 8.28 6.13
N SER A 165 -5.53 7.81 4.94
CA SER A 165 -4.97 8.29 3.68
C SER A 165 -5.24 9.78 3.46
N SER A 166 -6.47 10.23 3.69
CA SER A 166 -6.87 11.61 3.44
C SER A 166 -6.31 12.58 4.48
N THR A 167 -6.43 12.24 5.77
CA THR A 167 -6.00 13.13 6.85
C THR A 167 -4.48 13.24 6.93
N CYS A 168 -3.76 12.12 6.80
CA CYS A 168 -2.30 12.12 6.81
C CYS A 168 -1.70 12.80 5.57
N TYR A 169 -2.36 12.73 4.40
CA TYR A 169 -1.90 13.45 3.21
C TYR A 169 -1.78 14.95 3.49
N SER A 170 -2.83 15.57 4.04
CA SER A 170 -2.86 17.00 4.36
C SER A 170 -1.89 17.36 5.48
N ALA A 171 -1.87 16.58 6.55
CA ALA A 171 -1.02 16.83 7.70
C ALA A 171 0.47 16.67 7.39
N ILE A 172 0.86 15.69 6.58
CA ILE A 172 2.28 15.44 6.22
C ILE A 172 2.79 16.45 5.20
N LEU A 173 2.00 16.76 4.15
CA LEU A 173 2.49 17.61 3.06
C LEU A 173 2.33 19.11 3.33
N TYR A 174 1.33 19.50 4.10
CA TYR A 174 0.96 20.90 4.27
C TYR A 174 0.92 21.35 5.73
N SER A 175 1.00 20.41 6.69
CA SER A 175 0.78 20.66 8.13
C SER A 175 -0.59 21.33 8.39
N GLU A 176 -1.60 20.95 7.64
CA GLU A 176 -2.96 21.51 7.70
C GLU A 176 -3.99 20.41 7.97
N PRO A 177 -4.92 20.67 8.92
CA PRO A 177 -5.03 21.83 9.81
C PRO A 177 -4.04 21.80 10.97
N CYS A 178 -3.25 20.72 11.11
CA CYS A 178 -2.24 20.49 12.14
C CYS A 178 -1.13 19.61 11.61
N THR A 179 -0.06 19.48 12.36
CA THR A 179 1.03 18.53 12.03
C THR A 179 0.57 17.08 12.20
N VAL A 180 1.26 16.14 11.54
CA VAL A 180 0.95 14.70 11.69
C VAL A 180 1.10 14.22 13.14
N ALA A 181 2.02 14.80 13.90
CA ALA A 181 2.21 14.48 15.32
C ALA A 181 1.00 14.89 16.17
N GLU A 182 0.43 16.06 15.90
CA GLU A 182 -0.79 16.54 16.57
C GLU A 182 -2.04 15.77 16.12
N LEU A 183 -2.09 15.33 14.85
CA LEU A 183 -3.21 14.57 14.29
C LEU A 183 -3.32 13.16 14.91
N LYS A 184 -2.19 12.47 15.12
CA LYS A 184 -2.14 11.06 15.51
C LYS A 184 -3.04 10.69 16.69
N PRO A 185 -3.06 11.41 17.83
CA PRO A 185 -3.93 11.05 18.94
C PRO A 185 -5.43 10.99 18.56
N TYR A 186 -5.91 12.00 17.83
CA TYR A 186 -7.32 12.05 17.38
C TYR A 186 -7.64 10.95 16.38
N LEU A 187 -6.71 10.65 15.48
CA LEU A 187 -6.86 9.59 14.51
C LEU A 187 -6.98 8.23 15.19
N TYR A 188 -6.12 7.93 16.16
CA TYR A 188 -6.11 6.66 16.88
C TYR A 188 -7.36 6.47 17.72
N ASP A 189 -7.81 7.50 18.43
CA ASP A 189 -9.06 7.45 19.20
C ASP A 189 -10.27 7.21 18.28
N THR A 190 -10.29 7.83 17.09
CA THR A 190 -11.34 7.60 16.10
C THR A 190 -11.32 6.16 15.60
N ILE A 191 -10.14 5.61 15.31
CA ILE A 191 -9.99 4.21 14.85
C ILE A 191 -10.45 3.23 15.93
N ARG A 192 -10.09 3.46 17.21
CA ARG A 192 -10.58 2.63 18.33
C ARG A 192 -12.10 2.62 18.40
N LEU A 193 -12.72 3.80 18.29
CA LEU A 193 -14.19 3.91 18.26
C LEU A 193 -14.80 3.17 17.06
N MET A 194 -14.17 3.22 15.89
CA MET A 194 -14.63 2.48 14.71
C MET A 194 -14.58 0.97 14.94
N ILE A 195 -13.48 0.45 15.52
CA ILE A 195 -13.34 -0.98 15.84
C ILE A 195 -14.37 -1.41 16.89
N ALA A 196 -14.60 -0.60 17.92
CA ALA A 196 -15.54 -0.92 18.99
C ALA A 196 -17.03 -0.88 18.55
N GLN A 197 -17.36 -0.25 17.43
CA GLN A 197 -18.73 -0.14 16.91
C GLN A 197 -19.08 -1.18 15.82
N HIS A 198 -18.09 -1.83 15.28
CA HIS A 198 -18.27 -2.85 14.23
C HIS A 198 -18.07 -4.26 14.76
#